data_9a52dc93e7ad28c250450da72fa453e7
#
_entry.id   9a52dc93e7ad28c250450da72fa453e7
#
_cell.length_a   1.000
_cell.length_b   1.000
_cell.length_c   1.000
_cell.angle_alpha   90.00
_cell.angle_beta   90.00
_cell.angle_gamma   90.00
#
_symmetry.space_group_name_H-M   'P 1'
#
loop_
_entity.id
_entity.type
_entity.pdbx_description
1 polymer ?
#
loop_
_entity_poly.entity_id
_entity_poly.type
_entity_poly.pdbx_seq_one_letter_code
_entity_poly.pdbx_strand_id
1 'polypeptide(L)'
;MSIASRLTSPLLLAVGSATIAAAQPASGRDVLQRMHDAYAGKWYSTLRFVQKTTRYGSGGAPTFATWYESLRQTPDGQTQLRIDLGDPTAGNGVLYTADSSWVFRGAKLAAARPEGNEFLPLIEGVYMQPVDATMRQLATTNVDMSRVMHGTWEGRPATVIGIASPADSVSPQIWVDDERNVVVRMLLRPTPSSPPMDIHLGDYVHVGDGWLATKVAMTVDGKPVQTEDYADWKVGMPLPADLFTTNAWSARGHWATR
;
A
#
# COMPACT_ATOMS: atom_id res chain seq x y z
N MET A 1 2.94 -78.19 -31.60
CA MET A 1 3.64 -76.93 -31.77
C MET A 1 2.87 -75.88 -30.96
N SER A 2 3.40 -75.46 -29.79
CA SER A 2 2.75 -74.52 -28.84
C SER A 2 3.51 -73.21 -28.92
N ILE A 3 2.78 -72.15 -29.28
CA ILE A 3 3.33 -70.76 -29.34
C ILE A 3 2.97 -70.06 -28.05
N ALA A 4 3.98 -69.84 -27.21
CA ALA A 4 3.81 -69.00 -25.97
C ALA A 4 3.89 -67.53 -26.31
N SER A 5 2.80 -66.83 -26.11
CA SER A 5 2.73 -65.36 -26.23
C SER A 5 3.24 -64.72 -24.95
N ARG A 6 4.31 -63.90 -25.02
CA ARG A 6 4.83 -63.09 -23.91
C ARG A 6 4.12 -61.78 -23.90
N LEU A 7 3.34 -61.53 -22.84
CA LEU A 7 2.76 -60.22 -22.49
C LEU A 7 3.82 -59.38 -21.79
N THR A 8 4.27 -58.31 -22.43
CA THR A 8 5.10 -57.28 -21.82
C THR A 8 4.19 -56.20 -21.25
N SER A 9 4.13 -56.05 -19.91
CA SER A 9 3.46 -54.94 -19.25
C SER A 9 4.34 -53.70 -19.26
N PRO A 10 3.82 -52.51 -19.63
CA PRO A 10 4.56 -51.28 -19.48
C PRO A 10 4.48 -50.76 -18.02
N LEU A 11 5.64 -50.54 -17.44
CA LEU A 11 5.80 -49.92 -16.14
C LEU A 11 5.55 -48.37 -16.28
N LEU A 12 4.40 -47.90 -15.83
CA LEU A 12 4.14 -46.44 -15.72
C LEU A 12 4.92 -45.89 -14.54
N LEU A 13 5.96 -45.08 -14.81
CA LEU A 13 6.59 -44.23 -13.81
C LEU A 13 5.68 -43.03 -13.55
N ALA A 14 5.03 -43.01 -12.40
CA ALA A 14 4.35 -41.83 -11.90
C ALA A 14 5.40 -40.86 -11.34
N VAL A 15 5.69 -39.77 -12.09
CA VAL A 15 6.50 -38.65 -11.60
C VAL A 15 5.58 -37.81 -10.69
N GLY A 16 5.68 -38.03 -9.39
CA GLY A 16 5.03 -37.22 -8.39
C GLY A 16 5.70 -35.83 -8.33
N SER A 17 5.04 -34.82 -8.85
CA SER A 17 5.44 -33.42 -8.63
C SER A 17 5.21 -33.07 -7.15
N ALA A 18 6.27 -33.03 -6.35
CA ALA A 18 6.23 -32.51 -5.01
C ALA A 18 6.03 -30.99 -5.11
N THR A 19 4.82 -30.52 -4.87
CA THR A 19 4.56 -29.11 -4.58
C THR A 19 5.21 -28.78 -3.24
N ILE A 20 6.30 -28.01 -3.28
CA ILE A 20 6.88 -27.41 -2.07
C ILE A 20 5.86 -26.40 -1.57
N ALA A 21 5.09 -26.75 -0.56
CA ALA A 21 4.25 -25.79 0.15
C ALA A 21 5.18 -24.74 0.77
N ALA A 22 5.04 -23.49 0.37
CA ALA A 22 5.76 -22.39 1.02
C ALA A 22 5.41 -22.40 2.51
N ALA A 23 6.43 -22.31 3.37
CA ALA A 23 6.21 -22.22 4.80
C ALA A 23 5.35 -20.99 5.12
N GLN A 24 4.36 -21.16 5.99
CA GLN A 24 3.47 -20.07 6.40
C GLN A 24 4.29 -19.02 7.16
N PRO A 25 4.02 -17.70 6.97
CA PRO A 25 4.70 -16.65 7.71
C PRO A 25 4.54 -16.85 9.22
N ALA A 26 5.64 -16.81 9.96
CA ALA A 26 5.67 -16.97 11.40
C ALA A 26 5.58 -15.62 12.15
N SER A 27 5.83 -14.52 11.46
CA SER A 27 5.82 -13.15 12.01
C SER A 27 5.38 -12.12 10.97
N GLY A 28 5.03 -10.92 11.43
CA GLY A 28 4.74 -9.79 10.54
C GLY A 28 5.93 -9.43 9.67
N ARG A 29 7.16 -9.60 10.17
CA ARG A 29 8.37 -9.43 9.36
C ARG A 29 8.40 -10.38 8.16
N ASP A 30 8.03 -11.65 8.36
CA ASP A 30 8.01 -12.64 7.26
C ASP A 30 6.94 -12.29 6.22
N VAL A 31 5.80 -11.73 6.66
CA VAL A 31 4.76 -11.22 5.75
C VAL A 31 5.30 -10.06 4.92
N LEU A 32 5.95 -9.07 5.55
CA LEU A 32 6.56 -7.95 4.83
C LEU A 32 7.68 -8.41 3.88
N GLN A 33 8.47 -9.42 4.28
CA GLN A 33 9.47 -10.00 3.40
C GLN A 33 8.84 -10.67 2.18
N ARG A 34 7.76 -11.41 2.36
CA ARG A 34 7.00 -12.01 1.26
C ARG A 34 6.45 -10.95 0.29
N MET A 35 5.88 -9.84 0.82
CA MET A 35 5.42 -8.71 0.01
C MET A 35 6.57 -8.10 -0.78
N HIS A 36 7.70 -7.84 -0.13
CA HIS A 36 8.90 -7.32 -0.77
C HIS A 36 9.38 -8.21 -1.91
N ASP A 37 9.56 -9.51 -1.65
CA ASP A 37 10.11 -10.46 -2.59
C ASP A 37 9.20 -10.68 -3.81
N ALA A 38 7.88 -10.57 -3.64
CA ALA A 38 6.92 -10.67 -4.72
C ALA A 38 7.14 -9.60 -5.81
N TYR A 39 7.62 -8.41 -5.41
CA TYR A 39 7.72 -7.25 -6.29
C TYR A 39 9.12 -6.67 -6.40
N ALA A 40 10.13 -7.26 -5.79
CA ALA A 40 11.52 -6.80 -5.87
C ALA A 40 11.98 -6.61 -7.31
N GLY A 41 12.37 -5.38 -7.65
CA GLY A 41 12.78 -5.00 -9.01
C GLY A 41 11.66 -4.89 -10.06
N LYS A 42 10.39 -5.06 -9.66
CA LYS A 42 9.22 -4.98 -10.54
C LYS A 42 8.26 -3.85 -10.17
N TRP A 43 8.27 -3.40 -8.90
CA TRP A 43 7.41 -2.32 -8.46
C TRP A 43 7.75 -1.00 -9.13
N TYR A 44 6.83 -0.06 -9.09
CA TYR A 44 6.92 1.20 -9.80
C TYR A 44 7.98 2.13 -9.21
N SER A 45 8.95 2.54 -10.02
CA SER A 45 9.91 3.58 -9.62
C SER A 45 9.28 4.97 -9.56
N THR A 46 8.22 5.18 -10.34
CA THR A 46 7.40 6.40 -10.35
C THR A 46 5.95 6.07 -10.62
N LEU A 47 5.07 6.83 -9.97
CA LEU A 47 3.62 6.79 -10.15
C LEU A 47 3.07 8.20 -10.30
N ARG A 48 2.04 8.36 -11.11
CA ARG A 48 1.20 9.55 -11.18
C ARG A 48 -0.25 9.13 -11.28
N PHE A 49 -1.13 9.77 -10.51
CA PHE A 49 -2.55 9.45 -10.49
C PHE A 49 -3.40 10.59 -9.97
N VAL A 50 -4.70 10.51 -10.19
CA VAL A 50 -5.69 11.44 -9.68
C VAL A 50 -6.50 10.75 -8.60
N GLN A 51 -6.65 11.41 -7.46
CA GLN A 51 -7.51 10.99 -6.36
C GLN A 51 -8.71 11.91 -6.24
N LYS A 52 -9.92 11.34 -6.21
CA LYS A 52 -11.15 12.02 -5.84
C LYS A 52 -11.48 11.67 -4.40
N THR A 53 -11.42 12.67 -3.54
CA THR A 53 -11.63 12.51 -2.10
C THR A 53 -13.01 13.03 -1.70
N THR A 54 -13.77 12.21 -1.00
CA THR A 54 -14.99 12.62 -0.30
C THR A 54 -14.75 12.56 1.20
N ARG A 55 -14.97 13.67 1.91
CA ARG A 55 -14.88 13.74 3.37
C ARG A 55 -16.25 13.91 3.99
N TYR A 56 -16.51 13.13 5.04
CA TYR A 56 -17.77 13.11 5.77
C TYR A 56 -17.56 13.81 7.11
N GLY A 57 -18.12 15.03 7.27
CA GLY A 57 -18.11 15.78 8.54
C GLY A 57 -19.22 15.34 9.49
N SER A 58 -19.07 15.64 10.78
CA SER A 58 -20.10 15.39 11.77
C SER A 58 -21.32 16.32 11.55
N GLY A 59 -22.36 15.80 10.89
CA GLY A 59 -23.64 16.50 10.73
C GLY A 59 -23.74 17.50 9.56
N GLY A 60 -22.74 17.54 8.66
CA GLY A 60 -22.77 18.37 7.45
C GLY A 60 -22.86 17.56 6.15
N ALA A 61 -23.09 18.25 5.03
CA ALA A 61 -22.97 17.63 3.71
C ALA A 61 -21.52 17.20 3.46
N PRO A 62 -21.30 16.08 2.70
CA PRO A 62 -19.96 15.70 2.31
C PRO A 62 -19.26 16.79 1.51
N THR A 63 -17.94 16.89 1.70
CA THR A 63 -17.08 17.76 0.89
C THR A 63 -16.27 16.96 -0.09
N PHE A 64 -16.02 17.52 -1.28
CA PHE A 64 -15.34 16.87 -2.38
C PHE A 64 -14.06 17.63 -2.73
N ALA A 65 -13.01 16.90 -3.02
CA ALA A 65 -11.75 17.44 -3.50
C ALA A 65 -11.11 16.54 -4.55
N THR A 66 -10.38 17.13 -5.47
CA THR A 66 -9.52 16.38 -6.40
C THR A 66 -8.07 16.64 -6.00
N TRP A 67 -7.29 15.57 -5.88
CA TRP A 67 -5.86 15.62 -5.59
C TRP A 67 -5.10 15.05 -6.77
N TYR A 68 -3.96 15.64 -7.05
CA TYR A 68 -3.08 15.20 -8.11
C TYR A 68 -1.77 14.73 -7.48
N GLU A 69 -1.50 13.44 -7.62
CA GLU A 69 -0.43 12.80 -6.88
C GLU A 69 0.71 12.35 -7.79
N SER A 70 1.92 12.61 -7.34
CA SER A 70 3.13 12.15 -7.98
C SER A 70 4.02 11.50 -6.94
N LEU A 71 4.44 10.30 -7.22
CA LEU A 71 5.26 9.48 -6.34
C LEU A 71 6.50 9.04 -7.07
N ARG A 72 7.63 9.01 -6.36
CA ARG A 72 8.85 8.37 -6.84
C ARG A 72 9.53 7.58 -5.74
N GLN A 73 10.30 6.60 -6.15
CA GLN A 73 11.26 5.92 -5.30
C GLN A 73 12.64 6.54 -5.49
N THR A 74 13.34 6.79 -4.39
CA THR A 74 14.75 7.21 -4.42
C THR A 74 15.66 6.01 -4.70
N PRO A 75 16.94 6.21 -5.08
CA PRO A 75 17.87 5.08 -5.32
C PRO A 75 18.07 4.15 -4.14
N ASP A 76 17.88 4.64 -2.91
CA ASP A 76 17.91 3.85 -1.66
C ASP A 76 16.53 3.25 -1.29
N GLY A 77 15.56 3.32 -2.20
CA GLY A 77 14.24 2.70 -2.07
C GLY A 77 13.25 3.47 -1.21
N GLN A 78 13.56 4.69 -0.78
CA GLN A 78 12.62 5.49 -0.01
C GLN A 78 11.56 6.13 -0.91
N THR A 79 10.33 6.15 -0.42
CA THR A 79 9.20 6.76 -1.13
C THR A 79 9.11 8.26 -0.85
N GLN A 80 8.96 9.05 -1.91
CA GLN A 80 8.59 10.46 -1.86
C GLN A 80 7.25 10.66 -2.56
N LEU A 81 6.34 11.39 -1.92
CA LEU A 81 5.00 11.67 -2.43
C LEU A 81 4.73 13.17 -2.43
N ARG A 82 4.36 13.68 -3.59
CA ARG A 82 3.82 15.03 -3.75
C ARG A 82 2.33 14.95 -4.03
N ILE A 83 1.53 15.69 -3.27
CA ILE A 83 0.09 15.85 -3.44
C ILE A 83 -0.20 17.31 -3.74
N ASP A 84 -0.74 17.62 -4.91
CA ASP A 84 -1.29 18.92 -5.25
C ASP A 84 -2.80 18.90 -4.99
N LEU A 85 -3.26 19.77 -4.09
CA LEU A 85 -4.65 19.81 -3.61
C LEU A 85 -5.50 20.79 -4.44
N GLY A 86 -6.49 20.28 -5.17
CA GLY A 86 -7.33 21.05 -6.07
C GLY A 86 -6.58 21.45 -7.33
N ASP A 87 -6.71 22.69 -7.78
CA ASP A 87 -5.97 23.19 -8.95
C ASP A 87 -4.46 23.16 -8.68
N PRO A 88 -3.66 22.40 -9.45
CA PRO A 88 -2.21 22.32 -9.25
C PRO A 88 -1.48 23.66 -9.39
N THR A 89 -2.08 24.64 -10.11
CA THR A 89 -1.51 25.98 -10.27
C THR A 89 -1.72 26.86 -9.05
N ALA A 90 -2.64 26.51 -8.14
CA ALA A 90 -2.90 27.24 -6.91
C ALA A 90 -1.78 27.08 -5.87
N GLY A 91 -0.87 26.10 -6.04
CA GLY A 91 0.26 25.87 -5.15
C GLY A 91 -0.12 25.37 -3.76
N ASN A 92 -1.29 24.76 -3.60
CA ASN A 92 -1.71 24.12 -2.36
C ASN A 92 -1.32 22.65 -2.39
N GLY A 93 -0.77 22.11 -1.31
CA GLY A 93 -0.47 20.68 -1.27
C GLY A 93 0.43 20.26 -0.14
N VAL A 94 0.91 19.03 -0.25
CA VAL A 94 1.79 18.40 0.73
C VAL A 94 2.91 17.64 -0.01
N LEU A 95 4.12 17.76 0.53
CA LEU A 95 5.25 16.92 0.15
C LEU A 95 5.56 15.99 1.32
N TYR A 96 5.68 14.70 1.05
CA TYR A 96 6.10 13.68 2.01
C TYR A 96 7.42 13.06 1.60
N THR A 97 8.27 12.82 2.60
CA THR A 97 9.40 11.89 2.54
C THR A 97 9.18 10.77 3.56
N ALA A 98 10.15 9.89 3.74
CA ALA A 98 10.04 8.79 4.69
C ALA A 98 9.77 9.24 6.14
N ASP A 99 10.28 10.41 6.52
CA ASP A 99 10.33 10.88 7.91
C ASP A 99 9.79 12.32 8.10
N SER A 100 9.38 12.99 7.04
CA SER A 100 9.02 14.40 7.12
C SER A 100 7.88 14.75 6.16
N SER A 101 7.13 15.81 6.50
CA SER A 101 6.12 16.38 5.63
C SER A 101 6.14 17.89 5.64
N TRP A 102 5.82 18.50 4.49
CA TRP A 102 5.74 19.95 4.29
C TRP A 102 4.41 20.31 3.65
N VAL A 103 3.66 21.18 4.30
CA VAL A 103 2.36 21.67 3.83
C VAL A 103 2.54 23.04 3.18
N PHE A 104 1.99 23.19 1.98
CA PHE A 104 2.04 24.42 1.20
C PHE A 104 0.64 25.02 1.02
N ARG A 105 0.55 26.35 1.04
CA ARG A 105 -0.65 27.11 0.74
C ARG A 105 -0.30 28.32 -0.10
N GLY A 106 -0.93 28.42 -1.28
CA GLY A 106 -0.61 29.48 -2.24
C GLY A 106 0.89 29.50 -2.57
N ALA A 107 1.50 28.35 -2.77
CA ALA A 107 2.92 28.16 -3.03
C ALA A 107 3.90 28.57 -1.90
N LYS A 108 3.39 28.89 -0.72
CA LYS A 108 4.20 29.22 0.46
C LYS A 108 4.20 28.07 1.45
N LEU A 109 5.36 27.79 2.05
CA LEU A 109 5.46 26.80 3.13
C LEU A 109 4.63 27.29 4.34
N ALA A 110 3.62 26.52 4.72
CA ALA A 110 2.72 26.81 5.84
C ALA A 110 3.08 26.01 7.09
N ALA A 111 3.58 24.77 6.93
CA ALA A 111 4.02 23.93 8.04
C ALA A 111 5.06 22.92 7.58
N ALA A 112 5.93 22.49 8.51
CA ALA A 112 6.82 21.35 8.37
C ALA A 112 6.67 20.48 9.62
N ARG A 113 6.71 19.14 9.45
CA ARG A 113 6.58 18.18 10.53
C ARG A 113 7.61 17.06 10.36
N PRO A 114 8.19 16.55 11.46
CA PRO A 114 9.10 15.41 11.45
C PRO A 114 8.33 14.07 11.41
N GLU A 115 7.36 13.98 10.51
CA GLU A 115 6.48 12.83 10.35
C GLU A 115 6.19 12.62 8.87
N GLY A 116 6.45 11.42 8.36
CA GLY A 116 6.11 11.00 7.01
C GLY A 116 4.62 10.67 6.88
N ASN A 117 4.24 10.08 5.76
CA ASN A 117 2.91 9.52 5.57
C ASN A 117 2.92 8.07 6.10
N GLU A 118 2.04 7.77 7.06
CA GLU A 118 1.98 6.48 7.75
C GLU A 118 1.56 5.30 6.86
N PHE A 119 0.92 5.57 5.72
CA PHE A 119 0.46 4.53 4.79
C PHE A 119 1.55 4.13 3.78
N LEU A 120 2.39 5.07 3.35
CA LEU A 120 3.40 4.84 2.32
C LEU A 120 4.33 3.66 2.59
N PRO A 121 4.78 3.38 3.84
CA PRO A 121 5.60 2.22 4.11
C PRO A 121 4.95 0.89 3.72
N LEU A 122 3.62 0.78 3.80
CA LEU A 122 2.87 -0.45 3.55
C LEU A 122 2.32 -0.55 2.12
N ILE A 123 1.98 0.57 1.50
CA ILE A 123 1.35 0.56 0.17
C ILE A 123 2.36 0.75 -0.97
N GLU A 124 3.56 1.25 -0.65
CA GLU A 124 4.62 1.52 -1.63
C GLU A 124 6.00 1.08 -1.15
N GLY A 125 6.43 1.55 0.02
CA GLY A 125 7.78 1.36 0.54
C GLY A 125 8.16 -0.10 0.69
N VAL A 126 7.27 -0.94 1.18
CA VAL A 126 7.49 -2.37 1.42
C VAL A 126 8.01 -3.12 0.18
N TYR A 127 7.63 -2.67 -1.02
CA TYR A 127 8.01 -3.30 -2.28
C TYR A 127 9.38 -2.86 -2.78
N MET A 128 9.93 -1.75 -2.27
CA MET A 128 11.13 -1.12 -2.82
C MET A 128 12.30 -1.01 -1.83
N GLN A 129 12.00 -0.73 -0.55
CA GLN A 129 13.03 -0.55 0.47
C GLN A 129 13.31 -1.85 1.22
N PRO A 130 14.49 -1.99 1.86
CA PRO A 130 14.77 -3.13 2.73
C PRO A 130 13.70 -3.28 3.82
N VAL A 131 13.28 -4.51 4.11
CA VAL A 131 12.22 -4.81 5.10
C VAL A 131 12.51 -4.19 6.47
N ASP A 132 13.78 -4.09 6.88
CA ASP A 132 14.16 -3.41 8.11
C ASP A 132 13.79 -1.92 8.12
N ALA A 133 13.80 -1.25 6.98
CA ALA A 133 13.35 0.13 6.88
C ALA A 133 11.83 0.22 7.08
N THR A 134 11.07 -0.65 6.42
CA THR A 134 9.61 -0.76 6.63
C THR A 134 9.28 -1.05 8.09
N MET A 135 9.95 -2.01 8.72
CA MET A 135 9.77 -2.35 10.14
C MET A 135 9.99 -1.14 11.07
N ARG A 136 11.05 -0.34 10.82
CA ARG A 136 11.30 0.88 11.61
C ARG A 136 10.20 1.93 11.44
N GLN A 137 9.72 2.13 10.21
CA GLN A 137 8.64 3.07 9.93
C GLN A 137 7.30 2.64 10.55
N LEU A 138 7.04 1.34 10.63
CA LEU A 138 5.83 0.79 11.25
C LEU A 138 5.89 0.76 12.79
N ALA A 139 7.02 1.01 13.41
CA ALA A 139 7.14 0.96 14.88
C ALA A 139 6.18 1.91 15.61
N THR A 140 5.78 3.01 14.96
CA THR A 140 4.83 3.99 15.52
C THR A 140 3.37 3.55 15.43
N THR A 141 3.04 2.54 14.62
CA THR A 141 1.66 2.07 14.43
C THR A 141 1.12 1.20 15.57
N ASN A 142 2.01 0.76 16.47
CA ASN A 142 1.69 -0.15 17.58
C ASN A 142 1.10 -1.51 17.13
N VAL A 143 1.32 -1.92 15.90
CA VAL A 143 0.97 -3.26 15.41
C VAL A 143 1.94 -4.28 16.00
N ASP A 144 1.45 -5.32 16.65
CA ASP A 144 2.29 -6.39 17.20
C ASP A 144 2.80 -7.31 16.08
N MET A 145 4.00 -7.03 15.59
CA MET A 145 4.62 -7.78 14.49
C MET A 145 4.98 -9.23 14.85
N SER A 146 4.88 -9.64 16.11
CA SER A 146 5.08 -11.02 16.54
C SER A 146 3.84 -11.90 16.36
N ARG A 147 2.67 -11.30 16.12
CA ARG A 147 1.40 -11.98 15.97
C ARG A 147 0.96 -12.02 14.53
N VAL A 148 0.69 -13.21 14.05
CA VAL A 148 0.19 -13.45 12.70
C VAL A 148 -0.89 -14.53 12.76
N MET A 149 -1.97 -14.32 12.01
CA MET A 149 -3.00 -15.34 11.81
C MET A 149 -3.45 -15.35 10.33
N HIS A 150 -4.03 -16.47 9.93
CA HIS A 150 -4.66 -16.60 8.61
C HIS A 150 -6.15 -16.38 8.70
N GLY A 151 -6.70 -15.74 7.70
CA GLY A 151 -8.11 -15.43 7.58
C GLY A 151 -8.54 -15.31 6.13
N THR A 152 -9.68 -14.69 5.93
CA THR A 152 -10.21 -14.36 4.60
C THR A 152 -10.66 -12.92 4.57
N TRP A 153 -10.39 -12.23 3.48
CA TRP A 153 -10.89 -10.89 3.19
C TRP A 153 -11.66 -10.92 1.86
N GLU A 154 -12.93 -10.57 1.89
CA GLU A 154 -13.80 -10.58 0.69
C GLU A 154 -13.74 -11.91 -0.10
N GLY A 155 -13.68 -13.04 0.64
CA GLY A 155 -13.63 -14.38 0.06
C GLY A 155 -12.25 -14.83 -0.43
N ARG A 156 -11.19 -14.02 -0.23
CA ARG A 156 -9.82 -14.34 -0.63
C ARG A 156 -8.95 -14.67 0.59
N PRO A 157 -7.98 -15.58 0.48
CA PRO A 157 -7.03 -15.82 1.56
C PRO A 157 -6.29 -14.54 1.94
N ALA A 158 -6.17 -14.31 3.24
CA ALA A 158 -5.47 -13.15 3.79
C ALA A 158 -4.67 -13.52 5.03
N THR A 159 -3.50 -12.92 5.18
CA THR A 159 -2.69 -12.97 6.39
C THR A 159 -2.90 -11.69 7.19
N VAL A 160 -3.15 -11.85 8.50
CA VAL A 160 -3.39 -10.73 9.42
C VAL A 160 -2.22 -10.60 10.37
N ILE A 161 -1.62 -9.43 10.45
CA ILE A 161 -0.55 -9.08 11.38
C ILE A 161 -1.17 -8.27 12.52
N GLY A 162 -0.74 -8.50 13.77
CA GLY A 162 -1.12 -7.71 14.94
C GLY A 162 -2.05 -8.41 15.90
N ILE A 163 -2.73 -9.46 15.49
CA ILE A 163 -3.70 -10.18 16.31
C ILE A 163 -3.47 -11.70 16.29
N ALA A 164 -3.95 -12.37 17.33
CA ALA A 164 -3.91 -13.83 17.46
C ALA A 164 -5.32 -14.46 17.50
N SER A 165 -6.38 -13.65 17.39
CA SER A 165 -7.77 -14.12 17.42
C SER A 165 -8.62 -13.31 16.44
N PRO A 166 -9.46 -13.94 15.63
CA PRO A 166 -10.38 -13.23 14.73
C PRO A 166 -11.44 -12.41 15.46
N ALA A 167 -11.64 -12.66 16.77
CA ALA A 167 -12.53 -11.88 17.62
C ALA A 167 -11.95 -10.52 18.02
N ASP A 168 -10.63 -10.28 17.83
CA ASP A 168 -9.99 -9.01 18.12
C ASP A 168 -10.27 -8.00 16.99
N SER A 169 -11.23 -7.13 17.23
CA SER A 169 -11.66 -6.09 16.28
C SER A 169 -11.16 -4.69 16.66
N VAL A 170 -10.28 -4.57 17.67
CA VAL A 170 -9.87 -3.27 18.21
C VAL A 170 -8.35 -3.04 18.25
N SER A 171 -7.55 -4.09 18.30
CA SER A 171 -6.10 -3.98 18.28
C SER A 171 -5.60 -3.51 16.91
N PRO A 172 -4.51 -2.72 16.85
CA PRO A 172 -3.89 -2.36 15.58
C PRO A 172 -3.51 -3.61 14.77
N GLN A 173 -3.89 -3.63 13.50
CA GLN A 173 -3.71 -4.79 12.64
C GLN A 173 -3.60 -4.40 11.17
N ILE A 174 -2.90 -5.23 10.40
CA ILE A 174 -2.69 -5.09 8.96
C ILE A 174 -3.12 -6.40 8.29
N TRP A 175 -3.94 -6.30 7.27
CA TRP A 175 -4.42 -7.44 6.48
C TRP A 175 -3.79 -7.42 5.10
N VAL A 176 -3.21 -8.52 4.69
CA VAL A 176 -2.52 -8.68 3.41
C VAL A 176 -3.18 -9.79 2.61
N ASP A 177 -3.61 -9.50 1.39
CA ASP A 177 -4.08 -10.50 0.42
C ASP A 177 -2.91 -11.43 0.05
N ASP A 178 -3.07 -12.74 0.33
CA ASP A 178 -1.99 -13.72 0.18
C ASP A 178 -1.65 -14.03 -1.29
N GLU A 179 -2.57 -13.80 -2.22
CA GLU A 179 -2.35 -14.07 -3.64
C GLU A 179 -1.69 -12.86 -4.34
N ARG A 180 -2.11 -11.64 -3.97
CA ARG A 180 -1.60 -10.41 -4.58
C ARG A 180 -0.43 -9.81 -3.80
N ASN A 181 -0.22 -10.20 -2.54
CA ASN A 181 0.77 -9.62 -1.64
C ASN A 181 0.62 -8.10 -1.48
N VAL A 182 -0.62 -7.62 -1.34
CA VAL A 182 -0.97 -6.22 -1.12
C VAL A 182 -1.80 -6.06 0.14
N VAL A 183 -1.73 -4.89 0.78
CA VAL A 183 -2.54 -4.57 1.95
C VAL A 183 -3.97 -4.34 1.51
N VAL A 184 -4.93 -4.98 2.18
CA VAL A 184 -6.38 -4.83 1.90
C VAL A 184 -7.14 -4.16 3.03
N ARG A 185 -6.59 -4.17 4.25
CA ARG A 185 -7.16 -3.47 5.40
C ARG A 185 -6.08 -3.09 6.40
N MET A 186 -6.25 -1.94 7.01
CA MET A 186 -5.48 -1.50 8.19
C MET A 186 -6.44 -1.02 9.26
N LEU A 187 -6.27 -1.49 10.49
CA LEU A 187 -6.94 -0.94 11.65
C LEU A 187 -5.87 -0.27 12.51
N LEU A 188 -5.85 1.06 12.53
CA LEU A 188 -4.81 1.85 13.18
C LEU A 188 -5.40 2.75 14.26
N ARG A 189 -4.57 3.12 15.23
CA ARG A 189 -4.92 4.11 16.26
C ARG A 189 -3.90 5.25 16.20
N PRO A 190 -4.29 6.45 15.79
CA PRO A 190 -3.38 7.61 15.78
C PRO A 190 -2.77 7.91 17.16
N THR A 191 -3.53 7.67 18.22
CA THR A 191 -3.05 7.69 19.61
C THR A 191 -3.69 6.53 20.39
N PRO A 192 -3.12 6.09 21.52
CA PRO A 192 -3.70 5.01 22.33
C PRO A 192 -5.13 5.29 22.80
N SER A 193 -5.52 6.55 22.97
CA SER A 193 -6.86 6.98 23.39
C SER A 193 -7.81 7.25 22.22
N SER A 194 -7.32 7.30 20.97
CA SER A 194 -8.18 7.51 19.80
C SER A 194 -9.02 6.27 19.51
N PRO A 195 -10.25 6.43 18.99
CA PRO A 195 -10.95 5.31 18.40
C PRO A 195 -10.14 4.77 17.22
N PRO A 196 -10.24 3.46 16.92
CA PRO A 196 -9.56 2.88 15.78
C PRO A 196 -10.11 3.47 14.48
N MET A 197 -9.22 3.77 13.57
CA MET A 197 -9.53 4.09 12.18
C MET A 197 -9.39 2.81 11.37
N ASP A 198 -10.49 2.38 10.76
CA ASP A 198 -10.55 1.19 9.90
C ASP A 198 -10.46 1.65 8.44
N ILE A 199 -9.41 1.21 7.76
CA ILE A 199 -9.03 1.63 6.40
C ILE A 199 -9.08 0.41 5.51
N HIS A 200 -9.95 0.44 4.51
CA HIS A 200 -10.09 -0.61 3.50
C HIS A 200 -9.53 -0.13 2.18
N LEU A 201 -8.66 -0.95 1.57
CA LEU A 201 -8.15 -0.76 0.22
C LEU A 201 -8.78 -1.82 -0.68
N GLY A 202 -9.44 -1.39 -1.74
CA GLY A 202 -10.25 -2.28 -2.57
C GLY A 202 -10.20 -1.98 -4.05
N ASP A 203 -10.97 -2.77 -4.80
CA ASP A 203 -11.10 -2.67 -6.26
C ASP A 203 -9.72 -2.65 -6.97
N TYR A 204 -8.84 -3.58 -6.55
CA TYR A 204 -7.49 -3.68 -7.08
C TYR A 204 -7.48 -3.98 -8.58
N VAL A 205 -6.73 -3.20 -9.33
CA VAL A 205 -6.47 -3.38 -10.76
C VAL A 205 -5.01 -3.74 -11.00
N HIS A 206 -4.77 -4.63 -11.96
CA HIS A 206 -3.42 -4.98 -12.36
C HIS A 206 -2.87 -3.92 -13.32
N VAL A 207 -1.75 -3.29 -12.98
CA VAL A 207 -1.10 -2.26 -13.80
C VAL A 207 0.39 -2.60 -13.90
N GLY A 208 0.89 -2.81 -15.11
CA GLY A 208 2.27 -3.29 -15.29
C GLY A 208 2.48 -4.61 -14.54
N ASP A 209 3.47 -4.67 -13.65
CA ASP A 209 3.78 -5.86 -12.86
C ASP A 209 3.18 -5.85 -11.44
N GLY A 210 2.41 -4.83 -11.08
CA GLY A 210 1.86 -4.66 -9.74
C GLY A 210 0.33 -4.52 -9.69
N TRP A 211 -0.18 -4.37 -8.49
CA TRP A 211 -1.59 -4.16 -8.20
C TRP A 211 -1.80 -2.82 -7.49
N LEU A 212 -2.73 -2.02 -7.99
CA LEU A 212 -3.08 -0.72 -7.42
C LEU A 212 -4.53 -0.73 -6.94
N ALA A 213 -4.77 -0.30 -5.71
CA ALA A 213 -6.12 -0.10 -5.20
C ALA A 213 -6.76 1.10 -5.91
N THR A 214 -7.98 0.94 -6.42
CA THR A 214 -8.72 2.06 -7.03
C THR A 214 -9.66 2.73 -6.06
N LYS A 215 -9.86 2.13 -4.87
CA LYS A 215 -10.69 2.69 -3.81
C LYS A 215 -10.05 2.55 -2.44
N VAL A 216 -10.21 3.58 -1.62
CA VAL A 216 -9.93 3.53 -0.19
C VAL A 216 -11.15 4.05 0.56
N ALA A 217 -11.55 3.35 1.61
CA ALA A 217 -12.61 3.77 2.52
C ALA A 217 -12.07 3.81 3.96
N MET A 218 -12.31 4.90 4.65
CA MET A 218 -11.88 5.11 6.04
C MET A 218 -13.10 5.32 6.92
N THR A 219 -13.19 4.55 8.00
CA THR A 219 -14.25 4.67 9.01
C THR A 219 -13.68 4.82 10.40
N VAL A 220 -14.40 5.53 11.26
CA VAL A 220 -14.15 5.61 12.70
C VAL A 220 -15.44 5.27 13.42
N ASP A 221 -15.39 4.33 14.35
CA ASP A 221 -16.59 3.81 15.04
C ASP A 221 -17.69 3.36 14.05
N GLY A 222 -17.31 2.74 12.94
CA GLY A 222 -18.21 2.28 11.89
C GLY A 222 -18.85 3.39 11.04
N LYS A 223 -18.47 4.66 11.24
CA LYS A 223 -18.98 5.79 10.47
C LYS A 223 -17.95 6.21 9.43
N PRO A 224 -18.35 6.43 8.16
CA PRO A 224 -17.42 6.91 7.15
C PRO A 224 -16.89 8.29 7.51
N VAL A 225 -15.57 8.46 7.41
CA VAL A 225 -14.88 9.75 7.57
C VAL A 225 -14.25 10.23 6.28
N GLN A 226 -13.80 9.30 5.42
CA GLN A 226 -13.25 9.63 4.11
C GLN A 226 -13.40 8.44 3.15
N THR A 227 -13.64 8.75 1.88
CA THR A 227 -13.48 7.79 0.77
C THR A 227 -12.64 8.43 -0.33
N GLU A 228 -11.92 7.58 -1.04
CA GLU A 228 -11.00 7.97 -2.11
C GLU A 228 -11.22 7.06 -3.31
N ASP A 229 -11.37 7.68 -4.49
CA ASP A 229 -11.41 6.98 -5.77
C ASP A 229 -10.17 7.41 -6.57
N TYR A 230 -9.38 6.43 -7.02
CA TYR A 230 -8.14 6.64 -7.75
C TYR A 230 -8.29 6.33 -9.22
N ALA A 231 -7.77 7.20 -10.07
CA ALA A 231 -7.86 7.08 -11.52
C ALA A 231 -6.61 7.66 -12.22
N ASP A 232 -6.59 7.51 -13.56
CA ASP A 232 -5.58 8.09 -14.43
C ASP A 232 -4.13 7.67 -14.09
N TRP A 233 -3.96 6.42 -13.69
CA TRP A 233 -2.67 5.84 -13.34
C TRP A 233 -1.68 5.91 -14.49
N LYS A 234 -0.47 6.42 -14.20
CA LYS A 234 0.69 6.39 -15.10
C LYS A 234 1.90 5.89 -14.34
N VAL A 235 2.45 4.78 -14.75
CA VAL A 235 3.58 4.09 -14.09
C VAL A 235 4.85 4.26 -14.91
N GLY A 236 6.01 4.31 -14.24
CA GLY A 236 7.33 4.31 -14.87
C GLY A 236 7.67 5.55 -15.70
N MET A 237 6.85 6.62 -15.64
CA MET A 237 7.13 7.84 -16.40
C MET A 237 8.22 8.68 -15.73
N PRO A 238 9.10 9.34 -16.50
CA PRO A 238 10.09 10.24 -15.92
C PRO A 238 9.42 11.40 -15.15
N LEU A 239 9.82 11.60 -13.91
CA LEU A 239 9.43 12.74 -13.09
C LEU A 239 10.66 13.58 -12.75
N PRO A 240 10.59 14.93 -12.90
CA PRO A 240 11.70 15.81 -12.54
C PRO A 240 12.11 15.65 -11.08
N ALA A 241 13.40 15.54 -10.80
CA ALA A 241 13.90 15.31 -9.44
C ALA A 241 13.55 16.46 -8.48
N ASP A 242 13.54 17.69 -8.97
CA ASP A 242 13.20 18.89 -8.22
C ASP A 242 11.70 19.01 -7.89
N LEU A 243 10.84 18.19 -8.53
CA LEU A 243 9.42 18.09 -8.20
C LEU A 243 9.19 17.72 -6.73
N PHE A 244 10.13 16.98 -6.14
CA PHE A 244 10.08 16.47 -4.77
C PHE A 244 10.97 17.28 -3.81
N THR A 245 11.16 18.57 -4.09
CA THR A 245 11.90 19.48 -3.22
C THR A 245 11.04 20.64 -2.77
N THR A 246 11.24 21.11 -1.55
CA THR A 246 10.49 22.24 -1.00
C THR A 246 10.75 23.54 -1.75
N ASN A 247 11.98 23.76 -2.26
CA ASN A 247 12.37 24.97 -2.95
C ASN A 247 11.76 25.11 -4.34
N ALA A 248 11.42 24.00 -4.99
CA ALA A 248 10.84 23.98 -6.33
C ALA A 248 9.30 23.88 -6.29
N TRP A 249 8.68 23.91 -5.11
CA TRP A 249 7.23 23.73 -4.98
C TRP A 249 6.44 24.71 -5.85
N SER A 250 6.80 25.98 -5.84
CA SER A 250 6.10 27.03 -6.59
C SER A 250 6.38 27.05 -8.10
N ALA A 251 7.41 26.37 -8.56
CA ALA A 251 7.87 26.48 -9.95
C ALA A 251 7.16 25.51 -10.91
N ARG A 252 6.24 24.62 -10.42
CA ARG A 252 5.86 23.48 -11.25
C ARG A 252 4.38 23.14 -11.21
N GLY A 253 3.65 23.70 -12.17
CA GLY A 253 2.39 23.11 -12.63
C GLY A 253 2.64 21.84 -13.45
N HIS A 254 3.27 20.81 -12.86
CA HIS A 254 3.69 19.59 -13.59
C HIS A 254 2.53 18.79 -14.19
N TRP A 255 1.32 19.04 -13.74
CA TRP A 255 0.09 18.50 -14.31
C TRP A 255 -0.45 19.34 -15.47
N ALA A 256 -0.02 20.59 -15.61
CA ALA A 256 -0.45 21.49 -16.66
C ALA A 256 0.31 21.28 -17.99
N THR A 257 1.44 20.59 -17.96
CA THR A 257 2.19 20.23 -19.17
C THR A 257 1.71 18.86 -19.66
N ARG A 258 0.76 18.87 -20.55
CA ARG A 258 0.40 17.74 -21.42
C ARG A 258 1.20 17.79 -22.70
#